data_7d0148fac9cfe521e020a2266e28a546
#
_entry.id   7d0148fac9cfe521e020a2266e28a546
#
_cell.length_a   1.000
_cell.length_b   1.000
_cell.length_c   1.000
_cell.angle_alpha   90.00
_cell.angle_beta   90.00
_cell.angle_gamma   90.00
#
_symmetry.space_group_name_H-M   'P 1'
#
loop_
_entity.id
_entity.type
_entity.pdbx_description
1 polymer ?
#
loop_
_entity_poly.entity_id
_entity_poly.type
_entity_poly.pdbx_seq_one_letter_code
_entity_poly.pdbx_strand_id
1 'polypeptide(L)'
;MQLSGDSGRDRAYQYLRGTVLSDPAVSGTFINEQAVATEVGISRTPVREALLMLAAEDLVQLVPHRGAFVAPVPGREIAEMMQARGVIESWAATTCLASGDAPVESMSAVLEQQRAIVDKGDAKEFIELDSQFHALLVAAAGNSVLGRLYDSLRARHVLLGVVALQRKATRRQDVLVEHQAIVDGLASGDAAAAEAAILRHLDTTGSILMQG
;
A
#
# COMPACT_ATOMS: atom_id res chain seq x y z
N MET A 1 11.25 -22.74 23.83
CA MET A 1 11.58 -21.43 23.22
C MET A 1 10.23 -20.72 23.03
N GLN A 2 9.87 -19.84 23.97
CA GLN A 2 8.59 -19.15 23.97
C GLN A 2 8.55 -18.22 22.74
N LEU A 3 7.50 -18.39 21.93
CA LEU A 3 7.10 -17.41 20.92
C LEU A 3 6.82 -16.10 21.66
N SER A 4 7.62 -15.08 21.45
CA SER A 4 7.37 -13.74 21.97
C SER A 4 6.08 -13.24 21.32
N GLY A 5 5.00 -13.19 22.09
CA GLY A 5 3.79 -12.47 21.67
C GLY A 5 4.17 -11.02 21.34
N ASP A 6 3.59 -10.46 20.29
CA ASP A 6 3.82 -9.08 19.88
C ASP A 6 3.75 -8.14 21.08
N SER A 7 4.78 -7.29 21.25
CA SER A 7 4.79 -6.31 22.33
C SER A 7 3.61 -5.35 22.19
N GLY A 8 3.19 -4.72 23.31
CA GLY A 8 2.14 -3.70 23.25
C GLY A 8 2.44 -2.60 22.23
N ARG A 9 3.72 -2.23 22.08
CA ARG A 9 4.20 -1.30 21.06
C ARG A 9 3.97 -1.84 19.64
N ASP A 10 4.30 -3.11 19.38
CA ASP A 10 4.17 -3.71 18.06
C ASP A 10 2.69 -3.83 17.68
N ARG A 11 1.82 -4.21 18.63
CA ARG A 11 0.36 -4.20 18.44
C ARG A 11 -0.18 -2.80 18.11
N ALA A 12 0.27 -1.77 18.85
CA ALA A 12 -0.11 -0.38 18.57
C ALA A 12 0.37 0.07 17.20
N TYR A 13 1.61 -0.27 16.83
CA TYR A 13 2.18 0.05 15.53
C TYR A 13 1.38 -0.57 14.38
N GLN A 14 1.07 -1.87 14.46
CA GLN A 14 0.29 -2.57 13.44
C GLN A 14 -1.13 -2.01 13.32
N TYR A 15 -1.78 -1.74 14.46
CA TYR A 15 -3.11 -1.13 14.48
C TYR A 15 -3.11 0.28 13.85
N LEU A 16 -2.18 1.13 14.25
CA LEU A 16 -2.05 2.48 13.71
C LEU A 16 -1.78 2.45 12.21
N ARG A 17 -0.81 1.66 11.77
CA ARG A 17 -0.43 1.56 10.36
C ARG A 17 -1.52 0.93 9.50
N GLY A 18 -2.12 -0.16 9.97
CA GLY A 18 -3.08 -0.95 9.19
C GLY A 18 -4.51 -0.44 9.28
N THR A 19 -4.89 0.28 10.33
CA THR A 19 -6.28 0.70 10.55
C THR A 19 -6.44 2.20 10.56
N VAL A 20 -5.67 2.90 11.39
CA VAL A 20 -5.84 4.35 11.54
C VAL A 20 -5.31 5.10 10.31
N LEU A 21 -4.07 4.84 9.92
CA LEU A 21 -3.43 5.58 8.81
C LEU A 21 -3.94 5.19 7.42
N SER A 22 -4.70 4.11 7.30
CA SER A 22 -5.36 3.73 6.06
C SER A 22 -6.76 4.34 5.90
N ASP A 23 -7.25 5.10 6.89
CA ASP A 23 -8.51 5.82 6.81
C ASP A 23 -8.27 7.25 6.29
N PRO A 24 -8.81 7.63 5.12
CA PRO A 24 -8.68 9.00 4.59
C PRO A 24 -9.21 10.09 5.53
N ALA A 25 -10.17 9.77 6.41
CA ALA A 25 -10.74 10.73 7.37
C ALA A 25 -9.74 11.24 8.42
N VAL A 26 -8.65 10.51 8.67
CA VAL A 26 -7.62 10.95 9.62
C VAL A 26 -6.63 11.96 9.02
N SER A 27 -6.62 12.14 7.71
CA SER A 27 -5.77 13.12 7.04
C SER A 27 -6.09 14.54 7.52
N GLY A 28 -5.06 15.29 7.91
CA GLY A 28 -5.22 16.62 8.49
C GLY A 28 -5.65 16.64 9.95
N THR A 29 -5.65 15.50 10.65
CA THR A 29 -6.08 15.41 12.06
C THR A 29 -4.96 14.94 12.99
N PHE A 30 -5.18 15.08 14.31
CA PHE A 30 -4.32 14.53 15.35
C PHE A 30 -4.82 13.16 15.78
N ILE A 31 -3.90 12.21 15.97
CA ILE A 31 -4.22 10.88 16.48
C ILE A 31 -4.59 10.98 17.98
N ASN A 32 -5.73 10.40 18.34
CA ASN A 32 -6.15 10.28 19.73
C ASN A 32 -5.48 9.07 20.39
N GLU A 33 -4.36 9.29 21.09
CA GLU A 33 -3.61 8.24 21.80
C GLU A 33 -4.46 7.42 22.77
N GLN A 34 -5.44 8.06 23.45
CA GLN A 34 -6.30 7.37 24.41
C GLN A 34 -7.29 6.43 23.71
N ALA A 35 -7.85 6.85 22.59
CA ALA A 35 -8.73 6.00 21.79
C ALA A 35 -7.98 4.77 21.27
N VAL A 36 -6.77 4.96 20.72
CA VAL A 36 -5.89 3.86 20.27
C VAL A 36 -5.55 2.91 21.42
N ALA A 37 -5.16 3.45 22.59
CA ALA A 37 -4.83 2.64 23.76
C ALA A 37 -6.01 1.78 24.22
N THR A 38 -7.23 2.34 24.19
CA THR A 38 -8.46 1.64 24.55
C THR A 38 -8.78 0.53 23.55
N GLU A 39 -8.71 0.82 22.26
CA GLU A 39 -9.03 -0.12 21.18
C GLU A 39 -8.08 -1.32 21.15
N VAL A 40 -6.77 -1.05 21.31
CA VAL A 40 -5.74 -2.11 21.31
C VAL A 40 -5.64 -2.84 22.66
N GLY A 41 -6.27 -2.31 23.71
CA GLY A 41 -6.23 -2.90 25.07
C GLY A 41 -4.85 -2.79 25.73
N ILE A 42 -4.19 -1.61 25.64
CA ILE A 42 -2.86 -1.32 26.19
C ILE A 42 -2.84 0.04 26.89
N SER A 43 -1.73 0.38 27.56
CA SER A 43 -1.51 1.72 28.10
C SER A 43 -1.07 2.71 27.00
N ARG A 44 -1.05 4.01 27.33
CA ARG A 44 -0.62 5.07 26.37
C ARG A 44 0.87 5.04 26.04
N THR A 45 1.71 4.52 26.91
CA THR A 45 3.18 4.48 26.71
C THR A 45 3.55 3.72 25.43
N PRO A 46 3.15 2.44 25.21
CA PRO A 46 3.44 1.73 23.98
C PRO A 46 2.80 2.38 22.74
N VAL A 47 1.67 3.09 22.87
CA VAL A 47 1.10 3.87 21.76
C VAL A 47 2.04 5.00 21.34
N ARG A 48 2.62 5.73 22.29
CA ARG A 48 3.60 6.80 22.00
C ARG A 48 4.87 6.25 21.37
N GLU A 49 5.36 5.11 21.83
CA GLU A 49 6.51 4.44 21.22
C GLU A 49 6.22 4.04 19.76
N ALA A 50 5.03 3.51 19.48
CA ALA A 50 4.59 3.21 18.11
C ALA A 50 4.48 4.48 17.25
N LEU A 51 3.97 5.58 17.79
CA LEU A 51 3.91 6.87 17.08
C LEU A 51 5.30 7.44 16.77
N LEU A 52 6.29 7.23 17.65
CA LEU A 52 7.69 7.58 17.37
C LEU A 52 8.25 6.77 16.19
N MET A 53 7.93 5.47 16.10
CA MET A 53 8.33 4.64 14.97
C MET A 53 7.69 5.13 13.66
N LEU A 54 6.38 5.41 13.69
CA LEU A 54 5.65 5.93 12.52
C LEU A 54 6.15 7.31 12.10
N ALA A 55 6.60 8.14 13.04
CA ALA A 55 7.22 9.43 12.72
C ALA A 55 8.61 9.26 12.06
N ALA A 56 9.38 8.24 12.46
CA ALA A 56 10.64 7.92 11.79
C ALA A 56 10.45 7.37 10.36
N GLU A 57 9.25 6.89 10.04
CA GLU A 57 8.82 6.47 8.70
C GLU A 57 8.08 7.59 7.93
N ASP A 58 8.07 8.80 8.45
CA ASP A 58 7.35 9.97 7.89
C ASP A 58 5.83 9.77 7.70
N LEU A 59 5.23 8.78 8.40
CA LEU A 59 3.79 8.53 8.32
C LEU A 59 2.96 9.45 9.22
N VAL A 60 3.57 10.02 10.25
CA VAL A 60 2.98 11.05 11.12
C VAL A 60 4.01 12.11 11.49
N GLN A 61 3.54 13.30 11.84
CA GLN A 61 4.39 14.39 12.35
C GLN A 61 4.16 14.59 13.85
N LEU A 62 5.21 14.51 14.64
CA LEU A 62 5.11 14.80 16.09
C LEU A 62 5.12 16.30 16.31
N VAL A 63 4.02 16.82 16.85
CA VAL A 63 3.87 18.23 17.18
C VAL A 63 4.02 18.41 18.70
N PRO A 64 5.01 19.21 19.19
CA PRO A 64 5.23 19.42 20.61
C PRO A 64 3.93 19.81 21.33
N HIS A 65 3.65 19.16 22.45
CA HIS A 65 2.47 19.38 23.30
C HIS A 65 1.10 19.09 22.64
N ARG A 66 1.04 18.67 21.35
CA ARG A 66 -0.21 18.39 20.64
C ARG A 66 -0.38 16.93 20.22
N GLY A 67 0.71 16.16 20.16
CA GLY A 67 0.69 14.74 19.77
C GLY A 67 1.07 14.50 18.33
N ALA A 68 0.65 13.36 17.76
CA ALA A 68 0.96 12.95 16.40
C ALA A 68 -0.11 13.48 15.42
N PHE A 69 0.33 14.18 14.40
CA PHE A 69 -0.49 14.74 13.32
C PHE A 69 -0.32 13.92 12.04
N VAL A 70 -1.42 13.56 11.38
CA VAL A 70 -1.43 12.90 10.08
C VAL A 70 -1.50 13.98 9.01
N ALA A 71 -0.36 14.32 8.43
CA ALA A 71 -0.31 15.33 7.37
C ALA A 71 -0.97 14.80 6.09
N PRO A 72 -1.74 15.65 5.36
CA PRO A 72 -2.16 15.32 4.00
C PRO A 72 -0.95 15.03 3.12
N VAL A 73 -1.06 14.02 2.25
CA VAL A 73 0.03 13.67 1.32
C VAL A 73 0.07 14.73 0.21
N PRO A 74 1.17 15.49 0.05
CA PRO A 74 1.26 16.50 -0.99
C PRO A 74 1.25 15.86 -2.39
N GLY A 75 0.69 16.57 -3.39
CA GLY A 75 0.65 16.08 -4.78
C GLY A 75 2.04 15.72 -5.34
N ARG A 76 3.08 16.48 -4.96
CA ARG A 76 4.47 16.15 -5.31
C ARG A 76 4.89 14.78 -4.77
N GLU A 77 4.58 14.49 -3.51
CA GLU A 77 4.92 13.20 -2.87
C GLU A 77 4.15 12.04 -3.52
N ILE A 78 2.88 12.27 -3.92
CA ILE A 78 2.10 11.30 -4.70
C ILE A 78 2.83 10.97 -6.01
N ALA A 79 3.26 11.98 -6.77
CA ALA A 79 3.97 11.79 -8.03
C ALA A 79 5.29 11.03 -7.82
N GLU A 80 6.08 11.42 -6.82
CA GLU A 80 7.35 10.76 -6.47
C GLU A 80 7.14 9.30 -6.07
N MET A 81 6.07 8.99 -5.33
CA MET A 81 5.73 7.62 -4.94
C MET A 81 5.30 6.76 -6.15
N MET A 82 4.47 7.30 -7.07
CA MET A 82 4.11 6.58 -8.30
C MET A 82 5.33 6.33 -9.17
N GLN A 83 6.24 7.29 -9.28
CA GLN A 83 7.51 7.12 -9.99
C GLN A 83 8.40 6.04 -9.36
N ALA A 84 8.55 6.04 -8.03
CA ALA A 84 9.33 5.03 -7.31
C ALA A 84 8.74 3.62 -7.52
N ARG A 85 7.41 3.47 -7.43
CA ARG A 85 6.72 2.22 -7.75
C ARG A 85 6.99 1.78 -9.19
N GLY A 86 6.84 2.69 -10.14
CA GLY A 86 7.09 2.40 -11.56
C GLY A 86 8.49 1.83 -11.80
N VAL A 87 9.52 2.44 -11.21
CA VAL A 87 10.91 1.95 -11.32
C VAL A 87 11.07 0.56 -10.70
N ILE A 88 10.56 0.34 -9.48
CA ILE A 88 10.73 -0.93 -8.77
C ILE A 88 9.92 -2.05 -9.45
N GLU A 89 8.67 -1.80 -9.81
CA GLU A 89 7.78 -2.81 -10.38
C GLU A 89 8.17 -3.19 -11.81
N SER A 90 8.59 -2.22 -12.66
CA SER A 90 9.11 -2.49 -14.01
C SER A 90 10.41 -3.28 -13.96
N TRP A 91 11.32 -2.92 -13.05
CA TRP A 91 12.53 -3.70 -12.82
C TRP A 91 12.20 -5.13 -12.37
N ALA A 92 11.25 -5.30 -11.46
CA ALA A 92 10.84 -6.61 -10.97
C ALA A 92 10.25 -7.46 -12.09
N ALA A 93 9.35 -6.90 -12.91
CA ALA A 93 8.75 -7.60 -14.06
C ALA A 93 9.82 -8.09 -15.05
N THR A 94 10.76 -7.21 -15.43
CA THR A 94 11.86 -7.57 -16.34
C THR A 94 12.75 -8.66 -15.75
N THR A 95 13.07 -8.56 -14.45
CA THR A 95 13.92 -9.54 -13.75
C THR A 95 13.25 -10.91 -13.66
N CYS A 96 11.97 -10.97 -13.27
CA CYS A 96 11.22 -12.21 -13.16
C CYS A 96 11.04 -12.89 -14.53
N LEU A 97 10.81 -12.13 -15.59
CA LEU A 97 10.69 -12.67 -16.95
C LEU A 97 12.03 -13.22 -17.44
N ALA A 98 13.13 -12.54 -17.15
CA ALA A 98 14.47 -13.01 -17.55
C ALA A 98 14.90 -14.30 -16.81
N SER A 99 14.47 -14.50 -15.56
CA SER A 99 14.72 -15.73 -14.79
C SER A 99 13.71 -16.84 -15.03
N GLY A 100 12.57 -16.57 -15.64
CA GLY A 100 11.46 -17.51 -15.80
C GLY A 100 10.59 -17.69 -14.54
N ASP A 101 10.75 -16.81 -13.56
CA ASP A 101 10.09 -16.88 -12.24
C ASP A 101 8.93 -15.85 -12.10
N ALA A 102 8.31 -15.45 -13.23
CA ALA A 102 7.20 -14.51 -13.20
C ALA A 102 6.02 -15.07 -12.36
N PRO A 103 5.53 -14.33 -11.36
CA PRO A 103 4.57 -14.85 -10.37
C PRO A 103 3.12 -14.81 -10.89
N VAL A 104 2.90 -15.26 -12.14
CA VAL A 104 1.62 -15.17 -12.85
C VAL A 104 0.49 -15.84 -12.09
N GLU A 105 0.70 -17.07 -11.60
CA GLU A 105 -0.33 -17.84 -10.89
C GLU A 105 -0.77 -17.15 -9.58
N SER A 106 0.19 -16.75 -8.76
CA SER A 106 -0.11 -16.09 -7.48
C SER A 106 -0.75 -14.71 -7.66
N MET A 107 -0.31 -13.93 -8.65
CA MET A 107 -0.94 -12.65 -8.99
C MET A 107 -2.35 -12.84 -9.53
N SER A 108 -2.59 -13.83 -10.39
CA SER A 108 -3.92 -14.18 -10.87
C SER A 108 -4.87 -14.57 -9.74
N ALA A 109 -4.39 -15.35 -8.76
CA ALA A 109 -5.18 -15.72 -7.59
C ALA A 109 -5.63 -14.51 -6.77
N VAL A 110 -4.76 -13.51 -6.57
CA VAL A 110 -5.12 -12.25 -5.88
C VAL A 110 -6.09 -11.43 -6.72
N LEU A 111 -5.90 -11.37 -8.05
CA LEU A 111 -6.82 -10.68 -8.95
C LEU A 111 -8.23 -11.28 -8.89
N GLU A 112 -8.37 -12.60 -8.83
CA GLU A 112 -9.66 -13.26 -8.65
C GLU A 112 -10.30 -12.92 -7.29
N GLN A 113 -9.52 -12.80 -6.22
CA GLN A 113 -10.04 -12.31 -4.93
C GLN A 113 -10.55 -10.87 -5.04
N GLN A 114 -9.84 -9.97 -5.73
CA GLN A 114 -10.32 -8.61 -6.00
C GLN A 114 -11.63 -8.61 -6.80
N ARG A 115 -11.76 -9.48 -7.82
CA ARG A 115 -13.00 -9.64 -8.61
C ARG A 115 -14.18 -10.05 -7.73
N ALA A 116 -13.95 -10.97 -6.80
CA ALA A 116 -15.00 -11.48 -5.92
C ALA A 116 -15.60 -10.40 -4.99
N ILE A 117 -14.84 -9.34 -4.69
CA ILE A 117 -15.25 -8.26 -3.78
C ILE A 117 -15.48 -6.92 -4.48
N VAL A 118 -15.41 -6.83 -5.81
CA VAL A 118 -15.46 -5.56 -6.57
C VAL A 118 -16.70 -4.73 -6.27
N ASP A 119 -17.86 -5.38 -6.13
CA ASP A 119 -19.15 -4.70 -5.91
C ASP A 119 -19.59 -4.67 -4.43
N LYS A 120 -18.99 -5.49 -3.57
CA LYS A 120 -19.49 -5.75 -2.21
C LYS A 120 -18.46 -5.56 -1.10
N GLY A 121 -17.17 -5.56 -1.45
CA GLY A 121 -16.08 -5.46 -0.48
C GLY A 121 -15.87 -4.05 0.04
N ASP A 122 -15.29 -3.96 1.23
CA ASP A 122 -14.79 -2.70 1.75
C ASP A 122 -13.70 -2.11 0.84
N ALA A 123 -13.62 -0.78 0.76
CA ALA A 123 -12.61 -0.09 -0.05
C ALA A 123 -11.18 -0.44 0.39
N LYS A 124 -10.97 -0.55 1.70
CA LYS A 124 -9.67 -0.91 2.27
C LYS A 124 -9.30 -2.35 1.92
N GLU A 125 -10.22 -3.32 2.07
CA GLU A 125 -9.99 -4.72 1.72
C GLU A 125 -9.59 -4.85 0.24
N PHE A 126 -10.28 -4.14 -0.65
CA PHE A 126 -9.94 -4.12 -2.09
C PHE A 126 -8.53 -3.61 -2.35
N ILE A 127 -8.10 -2.54 -1.67
CA ILE A 127 -6.77 -1.95 -1.83
C ILE A 127 -5.67 -2.74 -1.08
N GLU A 128 -6.01 -3.47 -0.04
CA GLU A 128 -5.06 -4.42 0.58
C GLU A 128 -4.71 -5.57 -0.38
N LEU A 129 -5.69 -6.08 -1.14
CA LEU A 129 -5.45 -7.04 -2.23
C LEU A 129 -4.65 -6.41 -3.39
N ASP A 130 -4.94 -5.16 -3.76
CA ASP A 130 -4.15 -4.38 -4.72
C ASP A 130 -2.67 -4.30 -4.28
N SER A 131 -2.44 -3.92 -3.03
CA SER A 131 -1.10 -3.88 -2.46
C SER A 131 -0.40 -5.24 -2.46
N GLN A 132 -1.14 -6.31 -2.16
CA GLN A 132 -0.61 -7.68 -2.21
C GLN A 132 -0.25 -8.10 -3.64
N PHE A 133 -1.09 -7.78 -4.63
CA PHE A 133 -0.86 -8.06 -6.03
C PHE A 133 0.49 -7.53 -6.51
N HIS A 134 0.76 -6.27 -6.27
CA HIS A 134 2.03 -5.63 -6.65
C HIS A 134 3.23 -6.14 -5.82
N ALA A 135 3.04 -6.40 -4.51
CA ALA A 135 4.09 -6.92 -3.65
C ALA A 135 4.57 -8.32 -4.07
N LEU A 136 3.69 -9.17 -4.61
CA LEU A 136 4.06 -10.48 -5.16
C LEU A 136 5.07 -10.37 -6.30
N LEU A 137 4.87 -9.40 -7.21
CA LEU A 137 5.80 -9.15 -8.31
C LEU A 137 7.18 -8.74 -7.79
N VAL A 138 7.21 -7.76 -6.87
CA VAL A 138 8.47 -7.27 -6.30
C VAL A 138 9.21 -8.35 -5.50
N ALA A 139 8.47 -9.17 -4.75
CA ALA A 139 9.05 -10.27 -3.97
C ALA A 139 9.66 -11.36 -4.87
N ALA A 140 8.99 -11.71 -5.98
CA ALA A 140 9.46 -12.73 -6.93
C ALA A 140 10.80 -12.36 -7.58
N ALA A 141 11.10 -11.07 -7.74
CA ALA A 141 12.38 -10.61 -8.27
C ALA A 141 13.59 -10.84 -7.32
N GLY A 142 13.36 -11.33 -6.08
CA GLY A 142 14.39 -11.85 -5.19
C GLY A 142 15.30 -10.80 -4.54
N ASN A 143 15.07 -9.50 -4.73
CA ASN A 143 15.87 -8.43 -4.12
C ASN A 143 15.27 -7.97 -2.78
N SER A 144 15.78 -8.51 -1.67
CA SER A 144 15.27 -8.20 -0.33
C SER A 144 15.44 -6.73 0.09
N VAL A 145 16.36 -5.98 -0.52
CA VAL A 145 16.54 -4.54 -0.24
C VAL A 145 15.40 -3.76 -0.89
N LEU A 146 15.12 -4.02 -2.18
CA LEU A 146 13.99 -3.39 -2.88
C LEU A 146 12.66 -3.82 -2.27
N GLY A 147 12.51 -5.08 -1.85
CA GLY A 147 11.32 -5.56 -1.12
C GLY A 147 11.04 -4.71 0.13
N ARG A 148 12.04 -4.50 0.99
CA ARG A 148 11.88 -3.65 2.20
C ARG A 148 11.55 -2.20 1.86
N LEU A 149 12.17 -1.63 0.84
CA LEU A 149 11.84 -0.28 0.38
C LEU A 149 10.41 -0.20 -0.13
N TYR A 150 9.97 -1.20 -0.89
CA TYR A 150 8.60 -1.29 -1.39
C TYR A 150 7.57 -1.44 -0.25
N ASP A 151 7.86 -2.29 0.74
CA ASP A 151 7.03 -2.48 1.92
C ASP A 151 6.87 -1.19 2.74
N SER A 152 7.88 -0.30 2.75
CA SER A 152 7.78 0.99 3.44
C SER A 152 6.73 1.92 2.80
N LEU A 153 6.41 1.74 1.52
CA LEU A 153 5.38 2.51 0.82
C LEU A 153 3.96 2.02 1.11
N ARG A 154 3.81 0.81 1.69
CA ARG A 154 2.51 0.12 1.80
C ARG A 154 1.42 0.92 2.49
N ALA A 155 1.72 1.57 3.62
CA ALA A 155 0.69 2.33 4.37
C ALA A 155 0.14 3.49 3.54
N ARG A 156 1.03 4.22 2.84
CA ARG A 156 0.64 5.30 1.94
C ARG A 156 -0.06 4.79 0.70
N HIS A 157 0.37 3.66 0.16
CA HIS A 157 -0.30 3.00 -0.97
C HIS A 157 -1.77 2.69 -0.62
N VAL A 158 -2.03 2.05 0.53
CA VAL A 158 -3.40 1.73 0.95
C VAL A 158 -4.22 3.00 1.14
N LEU A 159 -3.70 4.01 1.84
CA LEU A 159 -4.38 5.29 2.02
C LEU A 159 -4.76 5.93 0.68
N LEU A 160 -3.79 6.10 -0.22
CA LEU A 160 -4.00 6.76 -1.52
C LEU A 160 -4.91 5.93 -2.44
N GLY A 161 -4.80 4.60 -2.40
CA GLY A 161 -5.69 3.71 -3.14
C GLY A 161 -7.15 3.88 -2.71
N VAL A 162 -7.43 3.93 -1.40
CA VAL A 162 -8.79 4.19 -0.88
C VAL A 162 -9.29 5.57 -1.34
N VAL A 163 -8.44 6.61 -1.29
CA VAL A 163 -8.78 7.94 -1.82
C VAL A 163 -9.11 7.89 -3.32
N ALA A 164 -8.33 7.16 -4.11
CA ALA A 164 -8.59 7.03 -5.55
C ALA A 164 -9.94 6.34 -5.84
N LEU A 165 -10.30 5.30 -5.06
CA LEU A 165 -11.62 4.66 -5.16
C LEU A 165 -12.77 5.61 -4.83
N GLN A 166 -12.59 6.51 -3.86
CA GLN A 166 -13.60 7.51 -3.49
C GLN A 166 -13.78 8.59 -4.56
N ARG A 167 -12.70 8.94 -5.28
CA ARG A 167 -12.74 9.99 -6.31
C ARG A 167 -13.34 9.55 -7.64
N LYS A 168 -13.29 8.27 -7.98
CA LYS A 168 -13.78 7.73 -9.24
C LYS A 168 -14.60 6.47 -9.03
N ALA A 169 -15.90 6.54 -9.26
CA ALA A 169 -16.85 5.44 -9.02
C ALA A 169 -16.52 4.15 -9.80
N THR A 170 -15.94 4.26 -11.00
CA THR A 170 -15.53 3.10 -11.82
C THR A 170 -14.14 2.56 -11.47
N ARG A 171 -13.44 3.17 -10.49
CA ARG A 171 -12.01 2.85 -10.26
C ARG A 171 -11.76 1.38 -9.93
N ARG A 172 -12.66 0.71 -9.21
CA ARG A 172 -12.52 -0.72 -8.91
C ARG A 172 -12.49 -1.57 -10.19
N GLN A 173 -13.44 -1.31 -11.10
CA GLN A 173 -13.51 -2.03 -12.38
C GLN A 173 -12.30 -1.71 -13.27
N ASP A 174 -11.88 -0.44 -13.30
CA ASP A 174 -10.69 -0.03 -14.05
C ASP A 174 -9.43 -0.74 -13.54
N VAL A 175 -9.25 -0.84 -12.21
CA VAL A 175 -8.13 -1.57 -11.59
C VAL A 175 -8.10 -3.03 -12.02
N LEU A 176 -9.25 -3.73 -12.04
CA LEU A 176 -9.30 -5.13 -12.47
C LEU A 176 -8.85 -5.31 -13.92
N VAL A 177 -9.22 -4.38 -14.80
CA VAL A 177 -8.80 -4.41 -16.21
C VAL A 177 -7.29 -4.13 -16.34
N GLU A 178 -6.80 -3.14 -15.60
CA GLU A 178 -5.38 -2.77 -15.56
C GLU A 178 -4.52 -3.91 -15.01
N HIS A 179 -4.93 -4.55 -13.90
CA HIS A 179 -4.24 -5.69 -13.32
C HIS A 179 -4.24 -6.91 -14.26
N GLN A 180 -5.35 -7.17 -14.96
CA GLN A 180 -5.38 -8.23 -15.95
C GLN A 180 -4.34 -7.98 -17.05
N ALA A 181 -4.21 -6.75 -17.54
CA ALA A 181 -3.21 -6.41 -18.55
C ALA A 181 -1.76 -6.63 -18.06
N ILE A 182 -1.49 -6.41 -16.77
CA ILE A 182 -0.18 -6.72 -16.17
C ILE A 182 0.06 -8.24 -16.17
N VAL A 183 -0.93 -9.02 -15.72
CA VAL A 183 -0.86 -10.49 -15.70
C VAL A 183 -0.65 -11.05 -17.12
N ASP A 184 -1.38 -10.53 -18.10
CA ASP A 184 -1.29 -10.97 -19.52
C ASP A 184 0.11 -10.69 -20.09
N GLY A 185 0.69 -9.51 -19.81
CA GLY A 185 2.05 -9.16 -20.20
C GLY A 185 3.09 -10.10 -19.60
N LEU A 186 2.97 -10.41 -18.30
CA LEU A 186 3.85 -11.38 -17.64
C LEU A 186 3.67 -12.80 -18.18
N ALA A 187 2.43 -13.24 -18.40
CA ALA A 187 2.11 -14.58 -18.90
C ALA A 187 2.61 -14.81 -20.34
N SER A 188 2.58 -13.77 -21.18
CA SER A 188 3.09 -13.83 -22.56
C SER A 188 4.62 -13.78 -22.66
N GLY A 189 5.33 -13.46 -21.55
CA GLY A 189 6.77 -13.25 -21.58
C GLY A 189 7.21 -11.93 -22.22
N ASP A 190 6.27 -11.01 -22.50
CA ASP A 190 6.53 -9.72 -23.11
C ASP A 190 6.83 -8.67 -22.05
N ALA A 191 8.12 -8.44 -21.79
CA ALA A 191 8.57 -7.46 -20.79
C ALA A 191 8.11 -6.03 -21.11
N ALA A 192 8.05 -5.65 -22.39
CA ALA A 192 7.60 -4.32 -22.79
C ALA A 192 6.10 -4.13 -22.57
N ALA A 193 5.30 -5.16 -22.84
CA ALA A 193 3.86 -5.15 -22.57
C ALA A 193 3.57 -5.10 -21.06
N ALA A 194 4.28 -5.88 -20.25
CA ALA A 194 4.16 -5.88 -18.79
C ALA A 194 4.52 -4.51 -18.20
N GLU A 195 5.67 -3.93 -18.58
CA GLU A 195 6.10 -2.61 -18.16
C GLU A 195 5.08 -1.53 -18.55
N ALA A 196 4.64 -1.51 -19.80
CA ALA A 196 3.66 -0.54 -20.28
C ALA A 196 2.31 -0.67 -19.52
N ALA A 197 1.89 -1.87 -19.12
CA ALA A 197 0.69 -2.08 -18.33
C ALA A 197 0.87 -1.54 -16.90
N ILE A 198 2.01 -1.82 -16.24
CA ILE A 198 2.36 -1.29 -14.91
C ILE A 198 2.35 0.23 -14.92
N LEU A 199 3.08 0.86 -15.84
CA LEU A 199 3.17 2.32 -15.92
C LEU A 199 1.81 2.97 -16.17
N ARG A 200 0.97 2.41 -17.07
CA ARG A 200 -0.40 2.93 -17.29
C ARG A 200 -1.26 2.86 -16.04
N HIS A 201 -1.21 1.75 -15.29
CA HIS A 201 -1.93 1.60 -14.03
C HIS A 201 -1.54 2.68 -13.01
N LEU A 202 -0.23 2.90 -12.83
CA LEU A 202 0.30 3.88 -11.90
C LEU A 202 0.00 5.33 -12.34
N ASP A 203 0.13 5.65 -13.63
CA ASP A 203 -0.18 6.96 -14.20
C ASP A 203 -1.67 7.29 -14.05
N THR A 204 -2.56 6.31 -14.29
CA THR A 204 -4.00 6.47 -14.09
C THR A 204 -4.31 6.78 -12.63
N THR A 205 -3.73 6.01 -11.69
CA THR A 205 -3.91 6.22 -10.26
C THR A 205 -3.40 7.60 -9.83
N GLY A 206 -2.18 7.96 -10.23
CA GLY A 206 -1.57 9.26 -9.95
C GLY A 206 -2.42 10.43 -10.48
N SER A 207 -2.93 10.31 -11.72
CA SER A 207 -3.80 11.32 -12.33
C SER A 207 -5.09 11.54 -11.55
N ILE A 208 -5.75 10.46 -11.08
CA ILE A 208 -6.96 10.56 -10.25
C ILE A 208 -6.64 11.26 -8.92
N LEU A 209 -5.50 10.95 -8.31
CA LEU A 209 -5.09 11.53 -7.03
C LEU A 209 -4.69 13.02 -7.13
N MET A 210 -4.29 13.49 -8.30
CA MET A 210 -3.91 14.89 -8.51
C MET A 210 -5.06 15.79 -8.98
N GLN A 211 -6.21 15.24 -9.36
CA GLN A 211 -7.38 16.01 -9.83
C GLN A 211 -8.26 16.58 -8.70
N GLY A 212 -7.90 16.47 -7.47
CA GLY A 212 -8.58 16.98 -6.28
C GLY A 212 -7.72 17.99 -5.53
#